data_8c4c8cc40b392fc49b85a4e2302a3951
#
_entry.id   8c4c8cc40b392fc49b85a4e2302a3951
#
_cell.length_a   1.000
_cell.length_b   1.000
_cell.length_c   1.000
_cell.angle_alpha   90.00
_cell.angle_beta   90.00
_cell.angle_gamma   90.00
#
_symmetry.space_group_name_H-M   'P 1'
#
loop_
_entity.id
_entity.type
_entity.pdbx_description
1 polymer ?
#
loop_
_entity_poly.entity_id
_entity_poly.type
_entity_poly.pdbx_seq_one_letter_code
_entity_poly.pdbx_strand_id
1 'polypeptide(L)'
;MRRDFLELASELDVDIAYQEDNMFRRTRRLVAFDMDSTLINAEVIDELAKLAGVGAQVQAITESAMRGELDFQASFRKRVSLLKGLPASALQQVVDTVPLMDGAERLT
;
A
#
# COMPACT_ATOMS: atom_id res chain seq x y z
N MET A 1 -14.82 21.47 -14.23
CA MET A 1 -13.55 20.77 -14.52
C MET A 1 -13.20 19.72 -13.48
N ARG A 2 -12.87 20.03 -12.20
CA ARG A 2 -12.53 19.00 -11.20
C ARG A 2 -13.70 18.04 -10.90
N ARG A 3 -14.92 18.57 -10.83
CA ARG A 3 -16.14 17.79 -10.62
C ARG A 3 -16.43 16.85 -11.79
N ASP A 4 -16.26 17.33 -13.01
CA ASP A 4 -16.52 16.55 -14.23
C ASP A 4 -15.56 15.38 -14.36
N PHE A 5 -14.30 15.52 -13.89
CA PHE A 5 -13.33 14.41 -13.83
C PHE A 5 -13.71 13.35 -12.79
N LEU A 6 -14.26 13.76 -11.65
CA LEU A 6 -14.72 12.80 -10.63
C LEU A 6 -15.95 12.02 -11.10
N GLU A 7 -16.89 12.68 -11.77
CA GLU A 7 -18.06 12.03 -12.36
C GLU A 7 -17.63 11.03 -13.44
N LEU A 8 -16.74 11.43 -14.35
CA LEU A 8 -16.20 10.56 -15.39
C LEU A 8 -15.38 9.38 -14.83
N ALA A 9 -14.57 9.61 -13.80
CA ALA A 9 -13.80 8.55 -13.13
C ALA A 9 -14.75 7.49 -12.55
N SER A 10 -15.84 7.93 -11.92
CA SER A 10 -16.86 7.03 -11.36
C SER A 10 -17.64 6.27 -12.44
N GLU A 11 -17.96 6.92 -13.56
CA GLU A 11 -18.68 6.27 -14.66
C GLU A 11 -17.86 5.20 -15.37
N LEU A 12 -16.54 5.43 -15.51
CA LEU A 12 -15.62 4.55 -16.23
C LEU A 12 -14.90 3.54 -15.32
N ASP A 13 -15.11 3.63 -14.02
CA ASP A 13 -14.40 2.83 -13.00
C ASP A 13 -12.87 2.92 -13.15
N VAL A 14 -12.37 4.15 -13.30
CA VAL A 14 -10.94 4.46 -13.44
C VAL A 14 -10.54 5.64 -12.57
N ASP A 15 -9.27 5.67 -12.15
CA ASP A 15 -8.69 6.84 -11.50
C ASP A 15 -8.25 7.87 -12.54
N ILE A 16 -8.68 9.13 -12.36
CA ILE A 16 -8.26 10.25 -13.21
C ILE A 16 -7.43 11.23 -12.42
N ALA A 17 -6.15 11.37 -12.78
CA ALA A 17 -5.24 12.39 -12.26
C ALA A 17 -5.03 13.49 -13.30
N TYR A 18 -5.27 14.74 -12.90
CA TYR A 18 -4.95 15.91 -13.71
C TYR A 18 -3.68 16.58 -13.22
N GLN A 19 -2.73 16.76 -14.12
CA GLN A 19 -1.46 17.42 -13.83
C GLN A 19 -1.11 18.41 -14.92
N GLU A 20 -0.59 19.58 -14.52
CA GLU A 20 -0.06 20.57 -15.45
C GLU A 20 1.19 20.04 -16.17
N ASP A 21 1.19 20.11 -17.51
CA ASP A 21 2.35 19.70 -18.30
C ASP A 21 3.25 20.89 -18.58
N ASN A 22 4.37 20.97 -17.87
CA ASN A 22 5.37 22.01 -18.04
C ASN A 22 6.78 21.40 -18.14
N MET A 23 7.78 22.25 -18.43
CA MET A 23 9.16 21.82 -18.62
C MET A 23 9.74 21.05 -17.41
N PHE A 24 9.29 21.36 -16.20
CA PHE A 24 9.79 20.71 -14.98
C PHE A 24 9.26 19.28 -14.84
N ARG A 25 8.14 18.93 -15.45
CA ARG A 25 7.62 17.56 -15.45
C ARG A 25 8.53 16.58 -16.18
N ARG A 26 9.18 17.02 -17.27
CA ARG A 26 9.99 16.15 -18.15
C ARG A 26 11.45 16.02 -17.72
N THR A 27 11.90 16.81 -16.75
CA THR A 27 13.31 16.86 -16.31
C THR A 27 13.52 16.26 -14.93
N ARG A 28 12.67 15.35 -14.50
CA ARG A 28 12.78 14.70 -13.19
C ARG A 28 14.00 13.78 -13.16
N ARG A 29 14.75 13.84 -12.04
CA ARG A 29 15.93 13.01 -11.78
C ARG A 29 15.72 11.99 -10.68
N LEU A 30 14.59 12.07 -9.99
CA LEU A 30 14.19 11.16 -8.93
C LEU A 30 12.81 10.60 -9.24
N VAL A 31 12.71 9.29 -9.20
CA VAL A 31 11.43 8.56 -9.21
C VAL A 31 11.32 7.86 -7.88
N ALA A 32 10.25 8.12 -7.15
CA ALA A 32 9.94 7.46 -5.89
C ALA A 32 8.68 6.61 -6.08
N PHE A 33 8.77 5.36 -5.68
CA PHE A 33 7.66 4.41 -5.70
C PHE A 33 7.24 4.09 -4.27
N ASP A 34 5.95 4.00 -4.04
CA ASP A 34 5.43 3.29 -2.90
C ASP A 34 5.63 1.78 -3.12
N MET A 35 5.71 1.01 -2.05
CA MET A 35 5.98 -0.42 -2.16
C MET A 35 4.70 -1.24 -2.12
N ASP A 36 3.96 -1.14 -1.01
CA ASP A 36 2.77 -1.94 -0.76
C ASP A 36 1.65 -1.56 -1.73
N SER A 37 1.04 -2.54 -2.38
CA SER A 37 -0.02 -2.34 -3.39
C SER A 37 0.39 -1.44 -4.58
N THR A 38 1.70 -1.15 -4.76
CA THR A 38 2.26 -0.35 -5.85
C THR A 38 3.33 -1.12 -6.62
N LEU A 39 4.47 -1.48 -6.00
CA LEU A 39 5.48 -2.35 -6.63
C LEU A 39 5.22 -3.82 -6.38
N ILE A 40 4.59 -4.14 -5.27
CA ILE A 40 4.18 -5.49 -4.89
C ILE A 40 2.67 -5.57 -4.76
N ASN A 41 2.10 -6.73 -5.11
CA ASN A 41 0.66 -6.97 -5.02
C ASN A 41 0.29 -7.55 -3.65
N ALA A 42 0.68 -6.86 -2.58
CA ALA A 42 0.37 -7.23 -1.19
C ALA A 42 0.64 -6.06 -0.23
N GLU A 43 0.11 -6.20 0.97
CA GLU A 43 0.47 -5.40 2.15
C GLU A 43 1.42 -6.24 3.01
N VAL A 44 2.68 -5.82 3.16
CA VAL A 44 3.71 -6.62 3.88
C VAL A 44 3.30 -6.92 5.31
N ILE A 45 2.67 -5.96 5.99
CA ILE A 45 2.24 -6.15 7.39
C ILE A 45 1.16 -7.24 7.50
N ASP A 46 0.30 -7.39 6.51
CA ASP A 46 -0.75 -8.40 6.49
C ASP A 46 -0.17 -9.80 6.23
N GLU A 47 0.82 -9.90 5.34
CA GLU A 47 1.53 -11.15 5.11
C GLU A 47 2.29 -11.61 6.37
N LEU A 48 2.99 -10.71 7.05
CA LEU A 48 3.63 -11.00 8.33
C LEU A 48 2.61 -11.39 9.41
N ALA A 49 1.45 -10.76 9.44
CA ALA A 49 0.38 -11.08 10.37
C ALA A 49 -0.21 -12.47 10.13
N LYS A 50 -0.31 -12.90 8.87
CA LYS A 50 -0.71 -14.28 8.52
C LYS A 50 0.30 -15.29 9.07
N LEU A 51 1.59 -15.05 8.88
CA LEU A 51 2.67 -15.91 9.40
C LEU A 51 2.70 -15.95 10.94
N ALA A 52 2.36 -14.84 11.58
CA ALA A 52 2.26 -14.76 13.04
C ALA A 52 0.94 -15.34 13.61
N GLY A 53 -0.02 -15.72 12.75
CA GLY A 53 -1.34 -16.18 13.17
C GLY A 53 -2.26 -15.11 13.77
N VAL A 54 -1.96 -13.83 13.48
CA VAL A 54 -2.70 -12.66 14.02
C VAL A 54 -3.42 -11.85 12.92
N GLY A 55 -3.57 -12.40 11.74
CA GLY A 55 -4.13 -11.71 10.57
C GLY A 55 -5.47 -11.04 10.85
N ALA A 56 -6.42 -11.74 11.46
CA ALA A 56 -7.74 -11.21 11.80
C ALA A 56 -7.66 -10.00 12.75
N GLN A 57 -6.71 -10.02 13.70
CA GLN A 57 -6.52 -8.91 14.64
C GLN A 57 -5.95 -7.67 13.93
N VAL A 58 -4.98 -7.87 13.03
CA VAL A 58 -4.38 -6.79 12.22
C VAL A 58 -5.44 -6.18 11.32
N GLN A 59 -6.24 -6.99 10.64
CA GLN A 59 -7.34 -6.52 9.80
C GLN A 59 -8.36 -5.67 10.58
N ALA A 60 -8.77 -6.10 11.74
CA ALA A 60 -9.71 -5.33 12.58
C ALA A 60 -9.15 -3.95 12.98
N ILE A 61 -7.84 -3.85 13.24
CA ILE A 61 -7.18 -2.57 13.54
C ILE A 61 -7.14 -1.68 12.28
N THR A 62 -6.87 -2.25 11.11
CA THR A 62 -6.86 -1.53 9.83
C THR A 62 -8.25 -0.96 9.52
N GLU A 63 -9.30 -1.76 9.67
CA GLU A 63 -10.69 -1.31 9.47
C GLU A 63 -11.08 -0.19 10.43
N SER A 64 -10.68 -0.30 11.72
CA SER A 64 -10.91 0.76 12.71
C SER A 64 -10.20 2.07 12.34
N ALA A 65 -8.98 1.99 11.81
CA ALA A 65 -8.26 3.16 11.31
C ALA A 65 -8.93 3.77 10.07
N MET A 66 -9.41 2.95 9.14
CA MET A 66 -10.14 3.42 7.96
C MET A 66 -11.46 4.12 8.31
N ARG A 67 -12.11 3.72 9.40
CA ARG A 67 -13.29 4.43 9.94
C ARG A 67 -12.95 5.71 10.70
N GLY A 68 -11.66 6.06 10.85
CA GLY A 68 -11.21 7.25 11.57
C GLY A 68 -11.25 7.12 13.10
N GLU A 69 -11.42 5.90 13.63
CA GLU A 69 -11.43 5.63 15.08
C GLU A 69 -10.01 5.61 15.68
N LEU A 70 -9.00 5.37 14.84
CA LEU A 70 -7.60 5.37 15.19
C LEU A 70 -6.82 6.24 14.20
N ASP A 71 -5.87 7.00 14.71
CA ASP A 71 -4.89 7.67 13.86
C ASP A 71 -3.85 6.67 13.31
N PHE A 72 -3.09 7.10 12.29
CA PHE A 72 -2.10 6.27 11.64
C PHE A 72 -1.04 5.74 12.62
N GLN A 73 -0.52 6.58 13.53
CA GLN A 73 0.53 6.18 14.45
C GLN A 73 0.04 5.14 15.46
N ALA A 74 -1.15 5.34 16.03
CA ALA A 74 -1.75 4.40 16.97
C ALA A 74 -2.07 3.06 16.29
N SER A 75 -2.65 3.09 15.10
CA SER A 75 -2.93 1.92 14.28
C SER A 75 -1.64 1.15 13.95
N PHE A 76 -0.62 1.84 13.44
CA PHE A 76 0.66 1.24 13.09
C PHE A 76 1.32 0.56 14.29
N ARG A 77 1.43 1.26 15.42
CA ARG A 77 2.01 0.70 16.66
C ARG A 77 1.27 -0.55 17.15
N LYS A 78 -0.07 -0.54 17.12
CA LYS A 78 -0.88 -1.70 17.50
C LYS A 78 -0.61 -2.90 16.58
N ARG A 79 -0.64 -2.69 15.26
CA ARG A 79 -0.39 -3.75 14.28
C ARG A 79 1.01 -4.35 14.43
N VAL A 80 2.04 -3.52 14.53
CA VAL A 80 3.43 -3.99 14.71
C VAL A 80 3.60 -4.71 16.06
N SER A 81 2.95 -4.26 17.13
CA SER A 81 3.05 -4.94 18.43
C SER A 81 2.53 -6.37 18.43
N LEU A 82 1.57 -6.67 17.56
CA LEU A 82 1.03 -8.03 17.39
C LEU A 82 2.03 -8.99 16.73
N LEU A 83 3.02 -8.45 16.00
CA LEU A 83 4.08 -9.26 15.38
C LEU A 83 5.21 -9.62 16.35
N LYS A 84 5.11 -9.23 17.61
CA LYS A 84 6.13 -9.53 18.62
C LYS A 84 6.35 -11.03 18.75
N GLY A 85 7.61 -11.45 18.60
CA GLY A 85 8.00 -12.86 18.68
C GLY A 85 8.07 -13.56 17.31
N LEU A 86 7.66 -12.89 16.23
CA LEU A 86 7.85 -13.41 14.88
C LEU A 86 9.37 -13.44 14.57
N PRO A 87 9.93 -14.59 14.12
CA PRO A 87 11.35 -14.66 13.80
C PRO A 87 11.69 -13.83 12.56
N ALA A 88 12.90 -13.26 12.50
CA ALA A 88 13.34 -12.46 11.36
C ALA A 88 13.33 -13.24 10.04
N SER A 89 13.43 -14.57 10.06
CA SER A 89 13.30 -15.43 8.90
C SER A 89 11.92 -15.35 8.22
N ALA A 90 10.89 -14.89 8.92
CA ALA A 90 9.57 -14.65 8.34
C ALA A 90 9.60 -13.54 7.28
N LEU A 91 10.49 -12.56 7.42
CA LEU A 91 10.69 -11.53 6.38
C LEU A 91 11.14 -12.15 5.07
N GLN A 92 12.07 -13.13 5.12
CA GLN A 92 12.52 -13.81 3.91
C GLN A 92 11.38 -14.61 3.25
N GLN A 93 10.53 -15.26 4.04
CA GLN A 93 9.36 -15.97 3.51
C GLN A 93 8.41 -15.03 2.77
N VAL A 94 8.18 -13.81 3.29
CA VAL A 94 7.36 -12.80 2.62
C VAL A 94 8.02 -12.37 1.30
N VAL A 95 9.32 -12.09 1.31
CA VAL A 95 10.07 -11.74 0.09
C VAL A 95 9.97 -12.82 -0.99
N ASP A 96 10.02 -14.09 -0.60
CA ASP A 96 9.99 -15.22 -1.52
C ASP A 96 8.58 -15.50 -2.07
N THR A 97 7.53 -15.02 -1.43
CA THR A 97 6.13 -15.37 -1.76
C THR A 97 5.31 -14.22 -2.32
N VAL A 98 5.66 -12.98 -2.00
CA VAL A 98 4.91 -11.80 -2.45
C VAL A 98 5.16 -11.53 -3.94
N PRO A 99 4.12 -11.52 -4.79
CA PRO A 99 4.27 -11.25 -6.20
C PRO A 99 4.52 -9.75 -6.46
N LEU A 100 5.31 -9.47 -7.49
CA LEU A 100 5.42 -8.12 -8.03
C LEU A 100 4.12 -7.71 -8.72
N MET A 101 3.83 -6.43 -8.70
CA MET A 101 2.72 -5.88 -9.49
C MET A 101 3.04 -5.99 -10.98
N ASP A 102 2.02 -6.26 -11.79
CA ASP A 102 2.16 -6.35 -13.23
C ASP A 102 2.81 -5.09 -13.81
N GLY A 103 3.92 -5.29 -14.50
CA GLY A 103 4.67 -4.20 -15.13
C GLY A 103 5.75 -3.55 -14.25
N ALA A 104 5.84 -3.89 -12.95
CA ALA A 104 6.85 -3.31 -12.05
C ALA A 104 8.28 -3.55 -12.55
N GLU A 105 8.62 -4.77 -12.99
CA GLU A 105 9.94 -5.10 -13.55
C GLU A 105 10.29 -4.33 -14.83
N ARG A 106 9.27 -3.89 -15.60
CA ARG A 106 9.49 -3.12 -16.83
C ARG A 106 9.66 -1.63 -16.56
N LEU A 107 9.21 -1.18 -15.39
CA LEU A 107 9.21 0.21 -14.99
C LEU A 107 10.50 0.57 -14.24
N THR A 108 11.06 -0.35 -13.47
CA THR A 108 12.26 -0.20 -12.65
C THR A 108 13.52 -0.69 -13.36
#